data_25ed5d25b29506b7e316a356b63d1b61
#
_entry.id   25ed5d25b29506b7e316a356b63d1b61
#
_cell.length_a   1.000
_cell.length_b   1.000
_cell.length_c   1.000
_cell.angle_alpha   90.00
_cell.angle_beta   90.00
_cell.angle_gamma   90.00
#
_symmetry.space_group_name_H-M   'P 1'
#
loop_
_entity.id
_entity.type
_entity.pdbx_description
1 polymer ?
#
loop_
_entity_poly.entity_id
_entity_poly.type
_entity_poly.pdbx_seq_one_letter_code
_entity_poly.pdbx_strand_id
1 'polypeptide(L)'
;QSGLIYVDEMIVPGTGLNDIDKEKVEEYLRRIDDTEIDIPIERLYQNLNILKEGRATLAGLLFFGKNPMQFRPVFCIKAVSYFGNDLGGTDYRGSKDIVGTIPEMFEQAMGFFNTYLKHQQREQNFNSTGILEISPVALEELLQNAITHRNYSINAPIRILIFDDRVEIISPGSLPNNLTVENIKLGNTVVRNNLIVSFASKLMKYRGLGSGIRRSLKEHPNTKLINDTDRELFTAVLYRDRSIEEHKTL
;
A
#
# COMPACT_ATOMS: atom_id res chain seq x y z
N GLN A 1 18.04 12.24 25.70
CA GLN A 1 17.77 11.78 24.32
C GLN A 1 16.47 11.01 24.35
N SER A 2 15.36 11.68 24.01
CA SER A 2 14.10 11.01 23.69
C SER A 2 14.31 10.28 22.37
N GLY A 3 14.61 8.98 22.43
CA GLY A 3 14.70 8.14 21.24
C GLY A 3 13.37 8.19 20.51
N LEU A 4 13.38 8.52 19.23
CA LEU A 4 12.22 8.40 18.36
C LEU A 4 11.78 6.92 18.40
N ILE A 5 10.60 6.66 18.94
CA ILE A 5 10.01 5.32 18.93
C ILE A 5 9.24 5.18 17.61
N TYR A 6 9.73 4.33 16.72
CA TYR A 6 9.03 3.98 15.50
C TYR A 6 8.05 2.83 15.77
N VAL A 7 6.77 3.04 15.44
CA VAL A 7 5.70 2.07 15.73
C VAL A 7 5.93 0.75 15.00
N ASP A 8 6.49 0.79 13.81
CA ASP A 8 6.80 -0.40 13.01
C ASP A 8 7.94 -1.26 13.58
N GLU A 9 8.76 -0.71 14.50
CA GLU A 9 9.82 -1.43 15.22
C GLU A 9 9.35 -1.97 16.58
N MET A 10 8.12 -1.65 17.00
CA MET A 10 7.59 -2.14 18.28
C MET A 10 7.24 -3.63 18.18
N ILE A 11 7.47 -4.35 19.28
CA ILE A 11 7.08 -5.76 19.38
C ILE A 11 5.56 -5.92 19.39
N VAL A 12 5.07 -6.98 18.76
CA VAL A 12 3.67 -7.36 18.78
C VAL A 12 3.45 -8.41 19.87
N PRO A 13 2.69 -8.10 20.93
CA PRO A 13 2.42 -9.05 22.00
C PRO A 13 1.74 -10.32 21.46
N GLY A 14 2.10 -11.47 22.06
CA GLY A 14 1.52 -12.77 21.71
C GLY A 14 2.16 -13.43 20.48
N THR A 15 3.09 -12.77 19.81
CA THR A 15 3.85 -13.35 18.68
C THR A 15 5.14 -14.03 19.13
N GLY A 16 5.68 -14.90 18.27
CA GLY A 16 6.97 -15.56 18.46
C GLY A 16 7.60 -15.99 17.15
N LEU A 17 8.69 -16.71 17.22
CA LEU A 17 9.41 -17.24 16.05
C LEU A 17 8.51 -18.10 15.15
N ASN A 18 7.60 -18.87 15.73
CA ASN A 18 6.69 -19.76 15.01
C ASN A 18 5.64 -19.03 14.15
N ASP A 19 5.39 -17.76 14.44
CA ASP A 19 4.45 -16.93 13.65
C ASP A 19 5.09 -16.33 12.42
N ILE A 20 6.41 -16.44 12.27
CA ILE A 20 7.16 -16.00 11.11
C ILE A 20 7.22 -17.12 10.07
N ASP A 21 6.96 -16.78 8.83
CA ASP A 21 7.06 -17.65 7.67
C ASP A 21 8.51 -17.66 7.16
N LYS A 22 9.14 -18.82 7.28
CA LYS A 22 10.53 -19.01 6.90
C LYS A 22 10.78 -18.79 5.40
N GLU A 23 9.85 -19.22 4.55
CA GLU A 23 9.98 -19.11 3.09
C GLU A 23 10.00 -17.64 2.64
N LYS A 24 9.15 -16.80 3.28
CA LYS A 24 9.12 -15.36 3.01
C LYS A 24 10.44 -14.68 3.43
N VAL A 25 11.04 -15.10 4.53
CA VAL A 25 12.34 -14.58 4.96
C VAL A 25 13.45 -15.05 4.02
N GLU A 26 13.44 -16.31 3.59
CA GLU A 26 14.40 -16.83 2.63
C GLU A 26 14.30 -16.10 1.26
N GLU A 27 13.09 -15.76 0.83
CA GLU A 27 12.91 -14.93 -0.37
C GLU A 27 13.53 -13.53 -0.20
N TYR A 28 13.33 -12.91 0.97
CA TYR A 28 13.95 -11.62 1.29
C TYR A 28 15.47 -11.71 1.28
N LEU A 29 16.05 -12.75 1.91
CA LEU A 29 17.51 -12.97 1.94
C LEU A 29 18.09 -13.10 0.53
N ARG A 30 17.43 -13.88 -0.35
CA ARG A 30 17.87 -13.98 -1.76
C ARG A 30 17.91 -12.63 -2.47
N ARG A 31 16.99 -11.70 -2.12
CA ARG A 31 16.94 -10.37 -2.75
C ARG A 31 17.99 -9.39 -2.23
N ILE A 32 18.56 -9.64 -1.06
CA ILE A 32 19.62 -8.83 -0.48
C ILE A 32 21.01 -9.45 -0.65
N ASP A 33 21.12 -10.55 -1.45
CA ASP A 33 22.34 -11.34 -1.66
C ASP A 33 23.02 -11.83 -0.36
N ASP A 34 22.21 -12.07 0.68
CA ASP A 34 22.66 -12.52 1.99
C ASP A 34 22.26 -13.98 2.21
N THR A 35 22.88 -14.87 1.45
CA THR A 35 22.52 -16.31 1.43
C THR A 35 23.46 -17.22 2.23
N GLU A 36 24.64 -16.73 2.63
CA GLU A 36 25.63 -17.50 3.40
C GLU A 36 25.65 -17.06 4.87
N ILE A 37 24.61 -17.48 5.63
CA ILE A 37 24.53 -17.12 7.04
C ILE A 37 24.56 -18.40 7.88
N ASP A 38 25.72 -18.68 8.46
CA ASP A 38 25.93 -19.76 9.44
C ASP A 38 25.69 -19.24 10.88
N ILE A 39 24.48 -18.74 11.11
CA ILE A 39 24.01 -18.30 12.44
C ILE A 39 22.65 -18.90 12.76
N PRO A 40 22.32 -19.11 14.06
CA PRO A 40 20.99 -19.56 14.46
C PRO A 40 19.89 -18.66 13.88
N ILE A 41 18.83 -19.26 13.37
CA ILE A 41 17.71 -18.58 12.69
C ILE A 41 17.09 -17.45 13.52
N GLU A 42 17.00 -17.65 14.83
CA GLU A 42 16.47 -16.65 15.75
C GLU A 42 17.36 -15.40 15.80
N ARG A 43 18.68 -15.59 15.82
CA ARG A 43 19.65 -14.50 15.79
C ARG A 43 19.63 -13.77 14.45
N LEU A 44 19.47 -14.51 13.36
CA LEU A 44 19.31 -13.92 12.03
C LEU A 44 18.07 -13.00 12.00
N TYR A 45 16.93 -13.47 12.47
CA TYR A 45 15.70 -12.68 12.49
C TYR A 45 15.80 -11.46 13.42
N GLN A 46 16.57 -11.55 14.50
CA GLN A 46 16.88 -10.40 15.35
C GLN A 46 17.78 -9.38 14.62
N ASN A 47 18.83 -9.84 13.94
CA ASN A 47 19.71 -8.95 13.17
C ASN A 47 18.97 -8.22 12.04
N LEU A 48 17.98 -8.85 11.44
CA LEU A 48 17.11 -8.27 10.42
C LEU A 48 15.98 -7.40 10.99
N ASN A 49 15.87 -7.26 12.31
CA ASN A 49 14.77 -6.61 13.01
C ASN A 49 13.37 -7.20 12.68
N ILE A 50 13.32 -8.46 12.25
CA ILE A 50 12.07 -9.22 12.11
C ILE A 50 11.56 -9.59 13.50
N LEU A 51 12.46 -10.01 14.39
CA LEU A 51 12.19 -10.28 15.80
C LEU A 51 12.95 -9.30 16.71
N LYS A 52 12.38 -9.03 17.88
CA LYS A 52 12.98 -8.31 18.99
C LYS A 52 12.54 -8.98 20.29
N GLU A 53 13.48 -9.35 21.14
CA GLU A 53 13.18 -10.06 22.41
C GLU A 53 12.32 -11.33 22.19
N GLY A 54 12.60 -12.10 21.11
CA GLY A 54 11.87 -13.31 20.77
C GLY A 54 10.45 -13.12 20.22
N ARG A 55 10.01 -11.88 20.00
CA ARG A 55 8.68 -11.53 19.46
C ARG A 55 8.82 -10.79 18.14
N ALA A 56 7.81 -10.93 17.28
CA ALA A 56 7.80 -10.19 16.01
C ALA A 56 7.71 -8.67 16.24
N THR A 57 8.51 -7.91 15.51
CA THR A 57 8.26 -6.48 15.33
C THR A 57 7.00 -6.31 14.47
N LEU A 58 6.36 -5.15 14.51
CA LEU A 58 5.18 -4.90 13.68
C LEU A 58 5.53 -5.05 12.19
N ALA A 59 6.64 -4.47 11.74
CA ALA A 59 7.10 -4.63 10.37
C ALA A 59 7.43 -6.10 10.04
N GLY A 60 8.13 -6.80 10.94
CA GLY A 60 8.45 -8.22 10.78
C GLY A 60 7.20 -9.08 10.62
N LEU A 61 6.17 -8.83 11.46
CA LEU A 61 4.88 -9.51 11.35
C LEU A 61 4.16 -9.19 10.03
N LEU A 62 4.11 -7.92 9.63
CA LEU A 62 3.40 -7.47 8.44
C LEU A 62 4.06 -7.89 7.12
N PHE A 63 5.36 -8.18 7.12
CA PHE A 63 6.06 -8.66 5.91
C PHE A 63 6.25 -10.17 5.89
N PHE A 64 6.53 -10.78 7.04
CA PHE A 64 6.97 -12.17 7.13
C PHE A 64 6.06 -13.05 7.98
N GLY A 65 4.97 -12.51 8.55
CA GLY A 65 4.03 -13.30 9.35
C GLY A 65 3.27 -14.33 8.52
N LYS A 66 2.99 -15.50 9.12
CA LYS A 66 2.11 -16.51 8.53
C LYS A 66 0.67 -16.02 8.46
N ASN A 67 0.20 -15.36 9.52
CA ASN A 67 -1.14 -14.77 9.60
C ASN A 67 -1.11 -13.45 10.39
N PRO A 68 -0.68 -12.33 9.77
CA PRO A 68 -0.60 -11.04 10.46
C PRO A 68 -1.93 -10.56 11.04
N MET A 69 -3.04 -10.88 10.36
CA MET A 69 -4.37 -10.42 10.72
C MET A 69 -4.92 -11.10 11.98
N GLN A 70 -4.36 -12.22 12.41
CA GLN A 70 -4.68 -12.82 13.72
C GLN A 70 -4.30 -11.89 14.88
N PHE A 71 -3.21 -11.12 14.72
CA PHE A 71 -2.69 -10.22 15.75
C PHE A 71 -3.08 -8.76 15.52
N ARG A 72 -3.27 -8.39 14.27
CA ARG A 72 -3.56 -6.99 13.84
C ARG A 72 -4.64 -6.95 12.76
N PRO A 73 -5.89 -7.35 13.06
CA PRO A 73 -6.96 -7.53 12.07
C PRO A 73 -7.33 -6.23 11.32
N VAL A 74 -7.11 -5.07 11.94
CA VAL A 74 -7.45 -3.78 11.32
C VAL A 74 -6.41 -3.26 10.32
N PHE A 75 -5.22 -3.86 10.27
CA PHE A 75 -4.20 -3.43 9.32
C PHE A 75 -4.38 -4.07 7.93
N CYS A 76 -5.62 -4.38 7.58
CA CYS A 76 -6.06 -4.82 6.27
C CYS A 76 -6.35 -3.64 5.33
N ILE A 77 -6.71 -3.97 4.08
CA ILE A 77 -7.25 -3.00 3.11
C ILE A 77 -8.71 -3.38 2.86
N LYS A 78 -9.63 -2.42 3.03
CA LYS A 78 -11.04 -2.60 2.66
C LYS A 78 -11.28 -1.97 1.29
N ALA A 79 -11.63 -2.80 0.32
CA ALA A 79 -11.85 -2.39 -1.06
C ALA A 79 -13.33 -2.55 -1.42
N VAL A 80 -13.94 -1.49 -1.99
CA VAL A 80 -15.33 -1.50 -2.45
C VAL A 80 -15.44 -0.80 -3.80
N SER A 81 -16.18 -1.40 -4.73
CA SER A 81 -16.56 -0.80 -6.00
C SER A 81 -18.05 -0.50 -5.99
N TYR A 82 -18.40 0.77 -6.02
CA TYR A 82 -19.77 1.28 -5.95
C TYR A 82 -20.40 1.45 -7.35
N PHE A 83 -21.74 1.44 -7.40
CA PHE A 83 -22.48 2.03 -8.50
C PHE A 83 -22.65 3.52 -8.22
N GLY A 84 -22.44 4.37 -9.24
CA GLY A 84 -22.55 5.83 -9.10
C GLY A 84 -21.34 6.46 -8.38
N ASN A 85 -21.58 7.64 -7.81
CA ASN A 85 -20.53 8.53 -7.28
C ASN A 85 -20.68 8.84 -5.79
N ASP A 86 -21.62 8.17 -5.10
CA ASP A 86 -21.94 8.41 -3.70
C ASP A 86 -21.63 7.21 -2.80
N LEU A 87 -21.07 7.48 -1.62
CA LEU A 87 -20.85 6.49 -0.55
C LEU A 87 -22.16 6.00 0.10
N GLY A 88 -23.26 6.77 -0.02
CA GLY A 88 -24.56 6.47 0.58
C GLY A 88 -25.38 5.41 -0.16
N GLY A 89 -24.90 4.94 -1.31
CA GLY A 89 -25.55 3.87 -2.07
C GLY A 89 -25.52 2.54 -1.33
N THR A 90 -26.65 1.83 -1.28
CA THR A 90 -26.74 0.48 -0.70
C THR A 90 -26.15 -0.57 -1.62
N ASP A 91 -26.00 -0.25 -2.91
CA ASP A 91 -25.57 -1.19 -3.95
C ASP A 91 -24.11 -0.97 -4.33
N TYR A 92 -23.38 -2.06 -4.42
CA TYR A 92 -21.98 -2.07 -4.86
C TYR A 92 -21.74 -3.22 -5.86
N ARG A 93 -20.79 -3.02 -6.78
CA ARG A 93 -20.37 -4.04 -7.76
C ARG A 93 -19.60 -5.17 -7.11
N GLY A 94 -18.88 -4.86 -6.05
CA GLY A 94 -18.15 -5.83 -5.26
C GLY A 94 -17.40 -5.20 -4.10
N SER A 95 -17.11 -6.03 -3.10
CA SER A 95 -16.32 -5.65 -1.94
C SER A 95 -15.36 -6.76 -1.58
N LYS A 96 -14.22 -6.41 -1.00
CA LYS A 96 -13.21 -7.36 -0.54
C LYS A 96 -12.48 -6.82 0.69
N ASP A 97 -12.40 -7.63 1.74
CA ASP A 97 -11.43 -7.44 2.80
C ASP A 97 -10.11 -8.10 2.35
N ILE A 98 -9.13 -7.28 2.01
CA ILE A 98 -7.83 -7.70 1.53
C ILE A 98 -6.93 -7.88 2.74
N VAL A 99 -6.48 -9.11 2.97
CA VAL A 99 -5.73 -9.54 4.15
C VAL A 99 -4.48 -10.30 3.76
N GLY A 100 -3.53 -10.41 4.68
CA GLY A 100 -2.26 -11.10 4.49
C GLY A 100 -1.07 -10.21 4.88
N THR A 101 0.11 -10.55 4.39
CA THR A 101 1.29 -9.69 4.49
C THR A 101 1.18 -8.48 3.57
N ILE A 102 2.01 -7.47 3.78
CA ILE A 102 2.01 -6.25 2.95
C ILE A 102 2.19 -6.57 1.46
N PRO A 103 3.15 -7.41 1.02
CA PRO A 103 3.24 -7.79 -0.40
C PRO A 103 1.97 -8.49 -0.92
N GLU A 104 1.40 -9.43 -0.15
CA GLU A 104 0.17 -10.13 -0.52
C GLU A 104 -1.03 -9.18 -0.64
N MET A 105 -1.17 -8.25 0.31
CA MET A 105 -2.23 -7.23 0.26
C MET A 105 -2.07 -6.29 -0.94
N PHE A 106 -0.84 -5.92 -1.28
CA PHE A 106 -0.55 -5.09 -2.44
C PHE A 106 -1.00 -5.78 -3.73
N GLU A 107 -0.58 -7.03 -3.96
CA GLU A 107 -0.95 -7.79 -5.16
C GLU A 107 -2.47 -8.02 -5.25
N GLN A 108 -3.13 -8.34 -4.13
CA GLN A 108 -4.58 -8.49 -4.11
C GLN A 108 -5.32 -7.18 -4.42
N ALA A 109 -4.81 -6.04 -3.95
CA ALA A 109 -5.39 -4.72 -4.23
C ALA A 109 -5.20 -4.32 -5.70
N MET A 110 -4.03 -4.62 -6.30
CA MET A 110 -3.81 -4.42 -7.73
C MET A 110 -4.76 -5.32 -8.56
N GLY A 111 -4.99 -6.57 -8.13
CA GLY A 111 -6.00 -7.46 -8.71
C GLY A 111 -7.42 -6.89 -8.62
N PHE A 112 -7.77 -6.23 -7.51
CA PHE A 112 -9.06 -5.57 -7.35
C PHE A 112 -9.24 -4.40 -8.32
N PHE A 113 -8.22 -3.55 -8.49
CA PHE A 113 -8.25 -2.50 -9.51
C PHE A 113 -8.42 -3.10 -10.92
N ASN A 114 -7.68 -4.14 -11.24
CA ASN A 114 -7.76 -4.80 -12.55
C ASN A 114 -9.15 -5.39 -12.83
N THR A 115 -9.87 -5.84 -11.80
CA THR A 115 -11.22 -6.41 -11.93
C THR A 115 -12.29 -5.35 -12.16
N TYR A 116 -12.20 -4.19 -11.49
CA TYR A 116 -13.28 -3.21 -11.45
C TYR A 116 -13.05 -1.93 -12.27
N LEU A 117 -11.83 -1.71 -12.78
CA LEU A 117 -11.54 -0.64 -13.71
C LEU A 117 -11.71 -1.11 -15.16
N LYS A 118 -12.13 -0.20 -16.02
CA LYS A 118 -12.33 -0.49 -17.45
C LYS A 118 -10.97 -0.69 -18.15
N HIS A 119 -10.94 -1.64 -19.09
CA HIS A 119 -9.82 -1.85 -19.99
C HIS A 119 -10.13 -1.17 -21.32
N GLN A 120 -9.26 -0.27 -21.76
CA GLN A 120 -9.36 0.46 -23.01
C GLN A 120 -8.49 -0.20 -24.06
N GLN A 121 -9.05 -0.52 -25.22
CA GLN A 121 -8.28 -0.90 -26.41
C GLN A 121 -7.80 0.38 -27.11
N ARG A 122 -6.50 0.66 -27.08
CA ARG A 122 -5.91 1.83 -27.76
C ARG A 122 -5.62 1.58 -29.26
N GLU A 123 -5.60 0.34 -29.72
CA GLU A 123 -5.37 -0.02 -31.11
C GLU A 123 -6.35 -1.11 -31.58
N GLN A 124 -6.73 -1.08 -32.87
CA GLN A 124 -7.65 -2.02 -33.50
C GLN A 124 -7.10 -3.45 -33.69
N ASN A 125 -6.07 -3.84 -32.96
CA ASN A 125 -5.54 -5.19 -33.02
C ASN A 125 -6.30 -6.10 -32.05
N PHE A 126 -6.94 -7.13 -32.58
CA PHE A 126 -7.75 -8.13 -31.86
C PHE A 126 -7.03 -8.86 -30.71
N ASN A 127 -5.70 -8.75 -30.62
CA ASN A 127 -4.86 -9.40 -29.62
C ASN A 127 -4.20 -8.43 -28.62
N SER A 128 -4.57 -7.13 -28.60
CA SER A 128 -4.00 -6.22 -27.61
C SER A 128 -4.71 -6.42 -26.26
N THR A 129 -3.95 -6.76 -25.22
CA THR A 129 -4.41 -6.67 -23.84
C THR A 129 -4.78 -5.22 -23.55
N GLY A 130 -6.06 -4.96 -23.24
CA GLY A 130 -6.53 -3.62 -22.96
C GLY A 130 -5.72 -2.95 -21.85
N ILE A 131 -5.48 -1.64 -21.98
CA ILE A 131 -4.80 -0.82 -20.95
C ILE A 131 -5.86 -0.33 -19.97
N LEU A 132 -5.58 -0.37 -18.66
CA LEU A 132 -6.48 0.19 -17.66
C LEU A 132 -6.72 1.68 -17.91
N GLU A 133 -7.95 2.15 -17.71
CA GLU A 133 -8.36 3.55 -17.84
C GLU A 133 -7.60 4.50 -16.88
N ILE A 134 -7.13 3.99 -15.75
CA ILE A 134 -6.21 4.67 -14.83
C ILE A 134 -4.84 3.99 -14.96
N SER A 135 -3.78 4.78 -15.08
CA SER A 135 -2.42 4.24 -15.21
C SER A 135 -2.08 3.26 -14.09
N PRO A 136 -1.70 2.00 -14.41
CA PRO A 136 -1.22 1.04 -13.42
C PRO A 136 -0.07 1.60 -12.58
N VAL A 137 0.83 2.37 -13.18
CA VAL A 137 1.96 3.01 -12.47
C VAL A 137 1.45 3.98 -11.40
N ALA A 138 0.42 4.77 -11.71
CA ALA A 138 -0.17 5.70 -10.74
C ALA A 138 -0.84 4.95 -9.58
N LEU A 139 -1.59 3.87 -9.87
CA LEU A 139 -2.21 3.02 -8.86
C LEU A 139 -1.17 2.33 -7.96
N GLU A 140 -0.13 1.73 -8.56
CA GLU A 140 0.97 1.09 -7.83
C GLU A 140 1.65 2.07 -6.87
N GLU A 141 2.07 3.23 -7.36
CA GLU A 141 2.79 4.23 -6.56
C GLU A 141 1.95 4.78 -5.41
N LEU A 142 0.69 5.12 -5.67
CA LEU A 142 -0.19 5.68 -4.65
C LEU A 142 -0.60 4.63 -3.61
N LEU A 143 -0.81 3.38 -4.01
CA LEU A 143 -1.08 2.28 -3.10
C LEU A 143 0.14 1.95 -2.23
N GLN A 144 1.34 1.88 -2.82
CA GLN A 144 2.58 1.69 -2.07
C GLN A 144 2.79 2.80 -1.05
N ASN A 145 2.57 4.06 -1.44
CA ASN A 145 2.66 5.19 -0.51
C ASN A 145 1.62 5.09 0.61
N ALA A 146 0.37 4.70 0.29
CA ALA A 146 -0.66 4.51 1.30
C ALA A 146 -0.27 3.46 2.35
N ILE A 147 0.36 2.35 1.93
CA ILE A 147 0.79 1.27 2.81
C ILE A 147 2.04 1.68 3.63
N THR A 148 3.06 2.23 2.96
CA THR A 148 4.36 2.49 3.60
C THR A 148 4.34 3.70 4.53
N HIS A 149 3.51 4.69 4.24
CA HIS A 149 3.46 5.95 4.99
C HIS A 149 2.25 6.11 5.91
N ARG A 150 1.32 5.13 5.96
CA ARG A 150 0.21 5.19 6.92
C ARG A 150 0.71 5.37 8.35
N ASN A 151 -0.12 5.96 9.19
CA ASN A 151 0.14 5.98 10.62
C ASN A 151 -0.34 4.67 11.27
N TYR A 152 0.59 3.80 11.62
CA TYR A 152 0.29 2.51 12.27
C TYR A 152 -0.11 2.65 13.76
N SER A 153 -0.06 3.86 14.34
CA SER A 153 -0.68 4.14 15.63
C SER A 153 -2.20 4.27 15.55
N ILE A 154 -2.74 4.51 14.34
CA ILE A 154 -4.18 4.63 14.10
C ILE A 154 -4.76 3.26 13.79
N ASN A 155 -5.70 2.83 14.62
CA ASN A 155 -6.35 1.53 14.51
C ASN A 155 -7.51 1.56 13.48
N ALA A 156 -7.18 1.73 12.20
CA ALA A 156 -8.13 1.81 11.09
C ALA A 156 -7.53 1.17 9.83
N PRO A 157 -8.34 0.59 8.92
CA PRO A 157 -7.86 0.01 7.66
C PRO A 157 -7.53 1.10 6.63
N ILE A 158 -6.70 0.76 5.64
CA ILE A 158 -6.65 1.49 4.38
C ILE A 158 -7.95 1.21 3.63
N ARG A 159 -8.50 2.18 2.91
CA ARG A 159 -9.70 2.01 2.10
C ARG A 159 -9.40 2.29 0.63
N ILE A 160 -9.91 1.42 -0.23
CA ILE A 160 -9.93 1.60 -1.68
C ILE A 160 -11.40 1.69 -2.09
N LEU A 161 -11.80 2.82 -2.65
CA LEU A 161 -13.17 3.07 -3.08
C LEU A 161 -13.15 3.38 -4.57
N ILE A 162 -13.83 2.55 -5.37
CA ILE A 162 -13.95 2.74 -6.81
C ILE A 162 -15.39 3.22 -7.10
N PHE A 163 -15.50 4.43 -7.64
CA PHE A 163 -16.75 5.05 -8.09
C PHE A 163 -16.79 5.09 -9.63
N ASP A 164 -17.91 5.54 -10.19
CA ASP A 164 -18.04 5.68 -11.64
C ASP A 164 -17.17 6.81 -12.22
N ASP A 165 -16.80 7.78 -11.41
CA ASP A 165 -16.00 8.95 -11.82
C ASP A 165 -14.60 9.01 -11.25
N ARG A 166 -14.27 8.18 -10.25
CA ARG A 166 -12.96 8.24 -9.57
C ARG A 166 -12.61 6.98 -8.80
N VAL A 167 -11.36 6.87 -8.44
CA VAL A 167 -10.84 5.96 -7.43
C VAL A 167 -10.30 6.76 -6.26
N GLU A 168 -10.62 6.37 -5.03
CA GLU A 168 -10.05 6.95 -3.82
C GLU A 168 -9.21 5.90 -3.08
N ILE A 169 -7.95 6.24 -2.77
CA ILE A 169 -7.08 5.47 -1.88
C ILE A 169 -6.90 6.30 -0.62
N ILE A 170 -7.47 5.82 0.49
CA ILE A 170 -7.54 6.55 1.76
C ILE A 170 -6.67 5.83 2.79
N SER A 171 -5.66 6.52 3.28
CA SER A 171 -4.70 6.01 4.27
C SER A 171 -4.89 6.70 5.62
N PRO A 172 -4.91 5.96 6.74
CA PRO A 172 -4.90 6.54 8.07
C PRO A 172 -3.60 7.32 8.37
N GLY A 173 -3.75 8.55 8.83
CA GLY A 173 -2.67 9.48 9.17
C GLY A 173 -2.48 10.61 8.16
N SER A 174 -2.46 11.84 8.65
CA SER A 174 -2.08 13.02 7.88
C SER A 174 -0.57 13.01 7.57
N LEU A 175 -0.10 13.90 6.70
CA LEU A 175 1.32 14.06 6.40
C LEU A 175 2.12 14.40 7.68
N PRO A 176 3.27 13.76 7.92
CA PRO A 176 4.07 13.98 9.12
C PRO A 176 4.88 15.29 9.05
N ASN A 177 5.27 15.81 10.22
CA ASN A 177 6.26 16.88 10.38
C ASN A 177 6.00 18.13 9.54
N ASN A 178 4.74 18.60 9.50
CA ASN A 178 4.31 19.77 8.74
C ASN A 178 4.57 19.68 7.22
N LEU A 179 4.76 18.47 6.68
CA LEU A 179 4.77 18.30 5.22
C LEU A 179 3.43 18.74 4.63
N THR A 180 3.50 19.45 3.52
CA THR A 180 2.32 19.83 2.75
C THR A 180 2.21 18.97 1.48
N VAL A 181 1.04 19.01 0.84
CA VAL A 181 0.83 18.35 -0.46
C VAL A 181 1.80 18.92 -1.51
N GLU A 182 2.10 20.21 -1.47
CA GLU A 182 3.05 20.86 -2.35
C GLU A 182 4.47 20.32 -2.12
N ASN A 183 4.88 20.14 -0.86
CA ASN A 183 6.20 19.59 -0.55
C ASN A 183 6.37 18.18 -1.11
N ILE A 184 5.38 17.28 -0.95
CA ILE A 184 5.49 15.92 -1.47
C ILE A 184 5.45 15.86 -3.01
N LYS A 185 4.74 16.78 -3.68
CA LYS A 185 4.77 16.95 -5.13
C LYS A 185 6.16 17.36 -5.63
N LEU A 186 6.93 18.10 -4.84
CA LEU A 186 8.31 18.46 -5.12
C LEU A 186 9.31 17.33 -4.83
N GLY A 187 8.85 16.22 -4.23
CA GLY A 187 9.67 15.06 -3.91
C GLY A 187 10.22 15.07 -2.48
N ASN A 188 9.80 16.01 -1.63
CA ASN A 188 10.16 15.99 -0.22
C ASN A 188 9.47 14.80 0.45
N THR A 189 10.23 14.04 1.23
CA THR A 189 9.70 12.87 1.93
C THR A 189 10.17 12.86 3.38
N VAL A 190 9.30 12.40 4.26
CA VAL A 190 9.63 12.06 5.65
C VAL A 190 9.17 10.63 5.89
N VAL A 191 10.09 9.79 6.31
CA VAL A 191 9.80 8.39 6.59
C VAL A 191 9.22 8.30 8.00
N ARG A 192 8.00 7.74 8.10
CA ARG A 192 7.32 7.47 9.38
C ARG A 192 7.63 6.05 9.88
N ASN A 193 7.79 5.11 8.96
CA ASN A 193 7.92 3.67 9.22
C ASN A 193 9.21 3.16 8.57
N ASN A 194 10.34 3.32 9.27
CA ASN A 194 11.67 3.04 8.69
C ASN A 194 11.83 1.59 8.29
N LEU A 195 11.39 0.66 9.14
CA LEU A 195 11.56 -0.75 8.92
C LEU A 195 10.64 -1.26 7.80
N ILE A 196 9.38 -0.79 7.74
CA ILE A 196 8.45 -1.07 6.65
C ILE A 196 9.02 -0.57 5.31
N VAL A 197 9.55 0.66 5.25
CA VAL A 197 10.19 1.20 4.04
C VAL A 197 11.41 0.37 3.64
N SER A 198 12.22 -0.06 4.60
CA SER A 198 13.39 -0.92 4.35
C SER A 198 12.98 -2.23 3.69
N PHE A 199 11.99 -2.96 4.23
CA PHE A 199 11.51 -4.21 3.66
C PHE A 199 10.81 -3.99 2.32
N ALA A 200 9.96 -2.95 2.20
CA ALA A 200 9.27 -2.62 0.95
C ALA A 200 10.26 -2.34 -0.20
N SER A 201 11.38 -1.68 0.08
CA SER A 201 12.39 -1.37 -0.93
C SER A 201 13.04 -2.61 -1.56
N LYS A 202 13.01 -3.74 -0.88
CA LYS A 202 13.59 -5.01 -1.32
C LYS A 202 12.54 -5.98 -1.86
N LEU A 203 11.38 -6.06 -1.22
CA LEU A 203 10.33 -7.02 -1.56
C LEU A 203 9.31 -6.48 -2.56
N MET A 204 9.17 -5.17 -2.65
CA MET A 204 8.24 -4.49 -3.55
C MET A 204 9.04 -3.59 -4.51
N LYS A 205 8.42 -3.08 -5.57
CA LYS A 205 9.05 -2.13 -6.52
C LYS A 205 9.16 -0.70 -5.93
N TYR A 206 9.25 -0.58 -4.62
CA TYR A 206 9.29 0.70 -3.91
C TYR A 206 10.72 1.23 -3.82
N ARG A 207 10.97 2.42 -4.30
CA ARG A 207 12.32 3.01 -4.33
C ARG A 207 12.65 3.94 -3.14
N GLY A 208 11.64 4.43 -2.43
CA GLY A 208 11.81 5.31 -1.26
C GLY A 208 12.45 6.68 -1.53
N LEU A 209 12.61 7.07 -2.80
CA LEU A 209 13.36 8.28 -3.21
C LEU A 209 12.48 9.55 -3.31
N GLY A 210 11.24 9.54 -2.83
CA GLY A 210 10.31 10.66 -2.96
C GLY A 210 9.83 10.91 -4.41
N SER A 211 10.26 10.12 -5.39
CA SER A 211 9.89 10.29 -6.80
C SER A 211 8.55 9.66 -7.17
N GLY A 212 7.98 8.82 -6.31
CA GLY A 212 6.76 8.04 -6.58
C GLY A 212 5.53 8.93 -6.83
N ILE A 213 5.29 9.91 -5.97
CA ILE A 213 4.20 10.90 -6.14
C ILE A 213 4.35 11.67 -7.45
N ARG A 214 5.56 12.14 -7.79
CA ARG A 214 5.80 12.86 -9.05
C ARG A 214 5.54 11.98 -10.25
N ARG A 215 5.95 10.72 -10.20
CA ARG A 215 5.72 9.74 -11.27
C ARG A 215 4.23 9.45 -11.42
N SER A 216 3.50 9.20 -10.33
CA SER A 216 2.07 8.96 -10.38
C SER A 216 1.29 10.13 -10.99
N LEU A 217 1.63 11.37 -10.60
CA LEU A 217 1.01 12.59 -11.15
C LEU A 217 1.37 12.84 -12.63
N LYS A 218 2.55 12.41 -13.08
CA LYS A 218 2.92 12.44 -14.50
C LYS A 218 2.13 11.43 -15.32
N GLU A 219 1.99 10.22 -14.82
CA GLU A 219 1.30 9.11 -15.48
C GLU A 219 -0.23 9.26 -15.42
N HIS A 220 -0.77 9.93 -14.40
CA HIS A 220 -2.18 10.23 -14.26
C HIS A 220 -2.37 11.65 -13.70
N PRO A 221 -2.29 12.70 -14.58
CA PRO A 221 -2.34 14.11 -14.16
C PRO A 221 -3.64 14.49 -13.45
N ASN A 222 -4.77 13.82 -13.78
CA ASN A 222 -6.06 14.05 -13.15
C ASN A 222 -6.15 13.37 -11.78
N THR A 223 -5.16 13.66 -10.93
CA THR A 223 -5.06 13.13 -9.56
C THR A 223 -5.05 14.27 -8.56
N LYS A 224 -5.91 14.19 -7.54
CA LYS A 224 -5.94 15.12 -6.41
C LYS A 224 -5.42 14.42 -5.15
N LEU A 225 -4.51 15.08 -4.44
CA LEU A 225 -4.01 14.64 -3.13
C LEU A 225 -4.62 15.53 -2.05
N ILE A 226 -5.16 14.93 -0.99
CA ILE A 226 -5.85 15.62 0.10
C ILE A 226 -5.22 15.18 1.41
N ASN A 227 -4.70 16.14 2.17
CA ASN A 227 -4.20 15.95 3.53
C ASN A 227 -5.24 16.51 4.50
N ASP A 228 -6.04 15.65 5.10
CA ASP A 228 -7.05 16.02 6.09
C ASP A 228 -6.46 15.86 7.49
N THR A 229 -6.01 16.95 8.06
CA THR A 229 -5.39 16.98 9.40
C THR A 229 -6.41 16.77 10.52
N ASP A 230 -7.66 17.20 10.31
CA ASP A 230 -8.71 17.13 11.34
C ASP A 230 -9.22 15.69 11.51
N ARG A 231 -9.28 14.93 10.40
CA ARG A 231 -9.67 13.51 10.40
C ARG A 231 -8.49 12.55 10.46
N GLU A 232 -7.26 13.08 10.45
CA GLU A 232 -6.03 12.29 10.36
C GLU A 232 -6.06 11.28 9.19
N LEU A 233 -6.38 11.77 7.99
CA LEU A 233 -6.45 10.97 6.77
C LEU A 233 -5.63 11.60 5.64
N PHE A 234 -4.99 10.75 4.85
CA PHE A 234 -4.44 11.15 3.56
C PHE A 234 -5.18 10.42 2.46
N THR A 235 -5.70 11.17 1.47
CA THR A 235 -6.49 10.61 0.36
C THR A 235 -5.85 10.97 -0.97
N ALA A 236 -5.63 9.97 -1.81
CA ALA A 236 -5.34 10.14 -3.23
C ALA A 236 -6.63 9.85 -4.02
N VAL A 237 -7.07 10.83 -4.81
CA VAL A 237 -8.25 10.75 -5.68
C VAL A 237 -7.78 10.75 -7.12
N LEU A 238 -7.99 9.64 -7.84
CA LEU A 238 -7.68 9.50 -9.25
C LEU A 238 -8.99 9.57 -10.04
N TYR A 239 -9.20 10.64 -10.80
CA TYR A 239 -10.40 10.80 -11.59
C TYR A 239 -10.34 9.96 -12.87
N ARG A 240 -11.47 9.32 -13.19
CA ARG A 240 -11.61 8.51 -14.42
C ARG A 240 -11.94 9.42 -15.59
N ASP A 241 -11.33 9.19 -16.75
CA ASP A 241 -11.63 9.96 -17.97
C ASP A 241 -12.99 9.56 -18.52
N ARG A 242 -13.94 10.50 -18.49
CA ARG A 242 -15.28 10.34 -19.06
C ARG A 242 -15.35 10.55 -20.58
N SER A 243 -14.29 11.00 -21.22
CA SER A 243 -14.27 11.44 -22.63
C SER A 243 -14.61 10.36 -23.66
N ILE A 244 -14.90 9.12 -23.25
CA ILE A 244 -15.09 7.96 -24.14
C ILE A 244 -16.57 7.48 -24.20
N GLU A 245 -17.45 7.95 -23.31
CA GLU A 245 -18.86 7.55 -23.36
C GLU A 245 -19.69 8.40 -24.35
N GLU A 246 -19.26 9.61 -24.71
CA GLU A 246 -20.00 10.48 -25.62
C GLU A 246 -19.92 10.08 -27.12
N HIS A 247 -19.00 9.20 -27.51
CA HIS A 247 -18.87 8.76 -28.91
C HIS A 247 -19.61 7.46 -29.27
N LYS A 248 -20.35 6.86 -28.34
CA LYS A 248 -21.16 5.66 -28.61
C LYS A 248 -22.67 5.91 -28.73
N THR A 249 -23.11 7.17 -28.66
CA THR A 249 -24.53 7.54 -28.80
C THR A 249 -24.73 8.48 -30.01
N LEU A 250 -24.29 8.05 -31.17
CA LEU A 250 -24.70 8.61 -32.48
C LEU A 250 -24.89 7.47 -33.47
#